data_70861aa360320f44f54d4aefcb526c45
#
_entry.id   70861aa360320f44f54d4aefcb526c45
#
_cell.length_a   1.000
_cell.length_b   1.000
_cell.length_c   1.000
_cell.angle_alpha   90.00
_cell.angle_beta   90.00
_cell.angle_gamma   90.00
#
_symmetry.space_group_name_H-M   'P 1'
#
loop_
_entity.id
_entity.type
_entity.pdbx_description
1 polymer ?
#
loop_
_entity_poly.entity_id
_entity_poly.type
_entity_poly.pdbx_seq_one_letter_code
_entity_poly.pdbx_strand_id
1 'polypeptide(L)'
;MNLDDLTIGDAKELAKLFGNYNQSDNTKHPFIGKYCIVRTFSAGVHIGVVKEVYPALQGSDVVFESSRRLWKWEGGFTLSEVANNGVKSNSRVAEEIKGNMVTGANEFLSVSDKAKKTIEACNEK
;
A
#
# COMPACT_ATOMS: atom_id res chain seq x y z
N MET A 1 -18.77 -31.86 21.52
CA MET A 1 -19.78 -31.04 20.80
C MET A 1 -19.71 -31.41 19.32
N ASN A 2 -20.78 -31.85 18.78
CA ASN A 2 -20.81 -32.13 17.35
C ASN A 2 -21.38 -30.90 16.62
N LEU A 3 -21.34 -30.91 15.31
CA LEU A 3 -21.78 -29.79 14.48
C LEU A 3 -23.28 -29.49 14.65
N ASP A 4 -24.07 -30.50 15.04
CA ASP A 4 -25.51 -30.34 15.26
C ASP A 4 -25.82 -29.61 16.56
N ASP A 5 -24.83 -29.52 17.46
CA ASP A 5 -24.95 -28.81 18.74
C ASP A 5 -24.50 -27.35 18.61
N LEU A 6 -23.97 -26.95 17.47
CA LEU A 6 -23.67 -25.56 17.18
C LEU A 6 -25.01 -24.80 17.05
N THR A 7 -25.32 -24.04 18.06
CA THR A 7 -26.51 -23.22 18.02
C THR A 7 -26.30 -21.99 17.15
N ILE A 8 -27.40 -21.36 16.76
CA ILE A 8 -27.34 -20.07 16.06
C ILE A 8 -26.62 -19.03 16.92
N GLY A 9 -26.71 -19.15 18.26
CA GLY A 9 -25.99 -18.27 19.18
C GLY A 9 -24.47 -18.46 19.12
N ASP A 10 -24.01 -19.71 19.03
CA ASP A 10 -22.57 -20.00 18.93
C ASP A 10 -22.02 -19.52 17.59
N ALA A 11 -22.76 -19.69 16.52
CA ALA A 11 -22.37 -19.16 15.20
C ALA A 11 -22.31 -17.64 15.20
N LYS A 12 -23.22 -16.97 15.91
CA LYS A 12 -23.20 -15.51 16.05
C LYS A 12 -22.01 -15.01 16.86
N GLU A 13 -21.61 -15.73 17.90
CA GLU A 13 -20.44 -15.37 18.69
C GLU A 13 -19.15 -15.53 17.88
N LEU A 14 -19.04 -16.61 17.11
CA LEU A 14 -17.94 -16.79 16.19
C LEU A 14 -17.90 -15.67 15.15
N ALA A 15 -19.04 -15.33 14.58
CA ALA A 15 -19.17 -14.24 13.63
C ALA A 15 -18.79 -12.90 14.25
N LYS A 16 -19.09 -12.68 15.55
CA LYS A 16 -18.66 -11.48 16.25
C LYS A 16 -17.15 -11.40 16.45
N LEU A 17 -16.52 -12.52 16.75
CA LEU A 17 -15.05 -12.56 16.90
C LEU A 17 -14.37 -12.24 15.57
N PHE A 18 -14.84 -12.82 14.48
CA PHE A 18 -14.33 -12.51 13.15
C PHE A 18 -14.85 -11.15 12.67
N GLY A 19 -16.07 -10.78 13.02
CA GLY A 19 -16.65 -9.49 12.70
C GLY A 19 -15.95 -8.32 13.38
N ASN A 20 -15.46 -8.49 14.61
CA ASN A 20 -14.64 -7.48 15.27
C ASN A 20 -13.27 -7.33 14.61
N TYR A 21 -12.75 -8.41 14.06
CA TYR A 21 -11.57 -8.37 13.22
C TYR A 21 -11.86 -7.60 11.93
N ASN A 22 -13.01 -7.83 11.33
CA ASN A 22 -13.41 -7.18 10.09
C ASN A 22 -13.99 -5.78 10.32
N GLN A 23 -14.50 -5.49 11.50
CA GLN A 23 -14.98 -4.15 11.84
C GLN A 23 -13.85 -3.16 12.06
N SER A 24 -12.67 -3.67 12.34
CA SER A 24 -11.49 -2.85 12.14
C SER A 24 -11.39 -2.45 10.66
N ASP A 25 -12.08 -3.17 9.76
CA ASP A 25 -12.15 -2.86 8.32
C ASP A 25 -13.10 -1.73 8.00
N ASN A 26 -14.01 -1.37 8.90
CA ASN A 26 -14.73 -0.10 8.83
C ASN A 26 -13.80 1.07 9.15
N THR A 27 -12.65 0.79 9.78
CA THR A 27 -11.53 1.69 9.80
C THR A 27 -10.69 1.38 8.57
N LYS A 28 -10.76 2.26 7.60
CA LYS A 28 -9.94 2.16 6.40
C LYS A 28 -8.47 2.10 6.78
N HIS A 29 -7.69 1.35 6.01
CA HIS A 29 -6.25 1.38 6.14
C HIS A 29 -5.77 2.83 6.13
N PRO A 30 -4.84 3.22 7.02
CA PRO A 30 -4.46 4.62 7.17
C PRO A 30 -3.87 5.27 5.91
N PHE A 31 -3.39 4.49 4.96
CA PHE A 31 -2.82 5.01 3.72
C PHE A 31 -3.81 5.08 2.56
N ILE A 32 -5.04 4.62 2.73
CA ILE A 32 -6.07 4.76 1.70
C ILE A 32 -6.34 6.25 1.43
N GLY A 33 -6.31 6.62 0.16
CA GLY A 33 -6.49 8.00 -0.27
C GLY A 33 -5.23 8.84 -0.22
N LYS A 34 -4.11 8.29 0.24
CA LYS A 34 -2.85 9.01 0.38
C LYS A 34 -1.87 8.68 -0.74
N TYR A 35 -1.11 9.69 -1.13
CA TYR A 35 0.04 9.52 -1.99
C TYR A 35 1.19 8.99 -1.15
N CYS A 36 1.66 7.79 -1.45
CA CYS A 36 2.69 7.14 -0.64
C CYS A 36 3.58 6.22 -1.47
N ILE A 37 4.71 5.85 -0.87
CA ILE A 37 5.60 4.83 -1.40
C ILE A 37 5.18 3.50 -0.80
N VAL A 38 5.01 2.48 -1.63
CA VAL A 38 4.71 1.12 -1.22
C VAL A 38 5.84 0.21 -1.69
N ARG A 39 6.49 -0.42 -0.74
CA ARG A 39 7.54 -1.39 -0.98
C ARG A 39 6.96 -2.79 -0.90
N THR A 40 7.33 -3.66 -1.83
CA THR A 40 6.87 -5.04 -1.89
C THR A 40 8.03 -6.03 -1.77
N PHE A 41 7.72 -7.29 -1.49
CA PHE A 41 8.74 -8.34 -1.45
C PHE A 41 9.33 -8.62 -2.83
N SER A 42 8.51 -8.68 -3.86
CA SER A 42 8.94 -9.12 -5.19
C SER A 42 8.40 -8.29 -6.35
N ALA A 43 7.45 -7.41 -6.10
CA ALA A 43 6.83 -6.61 -7.15
C ALA A 43 7.47 -5.23 -7.33
N GLY A 44 8.54 -4.93 -6.59
CA GLY A 44 9.26 -3.67 -6.68
C GLY A 44 8.71 -2.59 -5.76
N VAL A 45 9.08 -1.34 -6.05
CA VAL A 45 8.68 -0.17 -5.29
C VAL A 45 7.75 0.68 -6.14
N HIS A 46 6.61 1.05 -5.58
CA HIS A 46 5.59 1.82 -6.29
C HIS A 46 5.25 3.09 -5.52
N ILE A 47 4.95 4.15 -6.24
CA ILE A 47 4.56 5.43 -5.66
C ILE A 47 3.22 5.81 -6.28
N GLY A 48 2.25 6.12 -5.44
CA GLY A 48 0.96 6.53 -5.95
C GLY A 48 -0.09 6.73 -4.88
N VAL A 49 -1.31 6.92 -5.32
CA VAL A 49 -2.47 7.08 -4.45
C VAL A 49 -3.10 5.71 -4.22
N VAL A 50 -3.15 5.31 -2.97
CA VAL A 50 -3.72 4.02 -2.58
C VAL A 50 -5.23 4.10 -2.57
N LYS A 51 -5.88 3.18 -3.25
CA LYS A 51 -7.34 3.09 -3.30
C LYS A 51 -7.87 2.09 -2.29
N GLU A 52 -7.26 0.91 -2.23
CA GLU A 52 -7.68 -0.17 -1.34
C GLU A 52 -6.48 -0.98 -0.88
N VAL A 53 -6.59 -1.56 0.31
CA VAL A 53 -5.57 -2.44 0.87
C VAL A 53 -6.28 -3.67 1.42
N TYR A 54 -5.82 -4.85 1.03
CA TYR A 54 -6.36 -6.12 1.49
C TYR A 54 -5.28 -6.90 2.23
N PRO A 55 -5.58 -7.49 3.39
CA PRO A 55 -4.62 -8.36 4.06
C PRO A 55 -4.33 -9.61 3.24
N ALA A 56 -3.10 -10.07 3.28
CA ALA A 56 -2.65 -11.26 2.57
C ALA A 56 -1.77 -12.12 3.48
N LEU A 57 -1.40 -13.30 3.04
CA LEU A 57 -0.54 -14.20 3.81
C LEU A 57 0.84 -13.60 4.06
N GLN A 58 1.35 -12.84 3.10
CA GLN A 58 2.60 -12.11 3.21
C GLN A 58 2.35 -10.66 2.85
N GLY A 59 2.34 -9.79 3.87
CA GLY A 59 2.09 -8.38 3.65
C GLY A 59 0.65 -8.09 3.28
N SER A 60 0.47 -7.19 2.33
CA SER A 60 -0.85 -6.76 1.88
C SER A 60 -0.91 -6.69 0.36
N ASP A 61 -2.11 -6.83 -0.17
CA ASP A 61 -2.38 -6.55 -1.58
C ASP A 61 -2.90 -5.11 -1.67
N VAL A 62 -2.29 -4.32 -2.52
CA VAL A 62 -2.58 -2.90 -2.63
C VAL A 62 -3.12 -2.57 -4.01
N VAL A 63 -4.28 -1.95 -4.05
CA VAL A 63 -4.86 -1.40 -5.28
C VAL A 63 -4.59 0.09 -5.30
N PHE A 64 -3.91 0.54 -6.34
CA PHE A 64 -3.65 1.96 -6.56
C PHE A 64 -4.71 2.57 -7.46
N GLU A 65 -5.12 3.78 -7.15
CA GLU A 65 -5.87 4.61 -8.08
C GLU A 65 -4.99 5.00 -9.26
N SER A 66 -3.76 5.38 -8.95
CA SER A 66 -2.71 5.60 -9.93
C SER A 66 -1.35 5.37 -9.26
N SER A 67 -0.39 4.87 -10.01
CA SER A 67 0.95 4.62 -9.48
C SER A 67 2.02 4.70 -10.56
N ARG A 68 3.24 4.94 -10.11
CA ARG A 68 4.44 4.88 -10.91
C ARG A 68 5.44 3.97 -10.21
N ARG A 69 6.15 3.15 -10.94
CA ARG A 69 7.18 2.31 -10.37
C ARG A 69 8.46 3.10 -10.18
N LEU A 70 9.00 3.10 -8.97
CA LEU A 70 10.30 3.67 -8.66
C LEU A 70 11.31 2.54 -8.66
N TRP A 71 12.16 2.47 -9.66
CA TRP A 71 13.09 1.37 -9.79
C TRP A 71 14.55 1.77 -9.75
N LYS A 72 14.85 3.04 -9.81
CA LYS A 72 16.16 3.59 -9.53
C LYS A 72 16.03 5.02 -9.06
N TRP A 73 16.60 5.32 -7.90
CA TRP A 73 16.55 6.68 -7.37
C TRP A 73 17.94 7.16 -7.02
N GLU A 74 18.15 8.46 -7.22
CA GLU A 74 19.34 9.18 -6.85
C GLU A 74 18.95 10.28 -5.85
N GLY A 75 19.86 10.62 -4.94
CA GLY A 75 19.64 11.69 -3.97
C GLY A 75 19.22 11.23 -2.59
N GLY A 76 19.09 9.92 -2.37
CA GLY A 76 18.79 9.34 -1.07
C GLY A 76 19.32 7.92 -0.99
N PHE A 77 19.79 7.50 0.17
CA PHE A 77 20.27 6.14 0.38
C PHE A 77 19.13 5.17 0.69
N THR A 78 18.11 5.65 1.38
CA THR A 78 16.99 4.83 1.82
C THR A 78 15.67 5.36 1.27
N LEU A 79 14.65 4.50 1.26
CA LEU A 79 13.30 4.92 0.89
C LEU A 79 12.74 5.96 1.86
N SER A 80 13.15 5.91 3.12
CA SER A 80 12.75 6.92 4.11
C SER A 80 13.24 8.30 3.71
N GLU A 81 14.47 8.41 3.25
CA GLU A 81 15.01 9.69 2.74
C GLU A 81 14.27 10.15 1.49
N VAL A 82 13.96 9.21 0.59
CA VAL A 82 13.19 9.51 -0.62
C VAL A 82 11.80 10.03 -0.25
N ALA A 83 11.15 9.40 0.73
CA ALA A 83 9.83 9.81 1.18
C ALA A 83 9.81 11.20 1.79
N ASN A 84 10.87 11.59 2.50
CA ASN A 84 10.99 12.89 3.14
C ASN A 84 11.51 13.98 2.21
N ASN A 85 12.49 13.67 1.39
CA ASN A 85 13.27 14.67 0.64
C ASN A 85 13.11 14.56 -0.87
N GLY A 86 12.60 13.44 -1.34
CA GLY A 86 12.43 13.21 -2.77
C GLY A 86 13.66 12.65 -3.46
N VAL A 87 13.67 12.76 -4.77
CA VAL A 87 14.71 12.19 -5.64
C VAL A 87 15.27 13.25 -6.58
N LYS A 88 16.46 12.97 -7.11
CA LYS A 88 17.04 13.81 -8.15
C LYS A 88 16.41 13.50 -9.51
N SER A 89 16.47 14.44 -10.43
CA SER A 89 15.84 14.36 -11.75
C SER A 89 16.34 13.21 -12.63
N ASN A 90 17.53 12.68 -12.33
CA ASN A 90 18.09 11.53 -13.05
C ASN A 90 17.59 10.18 -12.52
N SER A 91 16.71 10.19 -11.55
CA SER A 91 16.06 8.99 -11.04
C SER A 91 15.13 8.39 -12.10
N ARG A 92 14.92 7.08 -12.01
CA ARG A 92 14.07 6.36 -12.94
C ARG A 92 12.73 6.05 -12.30
N VAL A 93 11.73 6.78 -12.73
CA VAL A 93 10.34 6.61 -12.32
C VAL A 93 9.55 6.27 -13.57
N ALA A 94 8.90 5.12 -13.57
CA ALA A 94 8.19 4.62 -14.73
C ALA A 94 6.94 5.45 -15.05
N GLU A 95 6.37 5.16 -16.20
CA GLU A 95 5.11 5.74 -16.64
C GLU A 95 3.99 5.50 -15.61
N GLU A 96 3.11 6.47 -15.46
CA GLU A 96 1.95 6.35 -14.60
C GLU A 96 0.99 5.30 -15.13
N ILE A 97 0.55 4.43 -14.23
CA ILE A 97 -0.48 3.42 -14.52
C ILE A 97 -1.69 3.71 -13.65
N LYS A 98 -2.87 3.71 -14.24
CA LYS A 98 -4.13 3.83 -13.51
C LYS A 98 -4.69 2.44 -13.25
N GLY A 99 -5.12 2.22 -12.02
CA GLY A 99 -5.73 0.95 -11.65
C GLY A 99 -4.76 -0.21 -11.44
N ASN A 100 -3.56 0.07 -10.97
CA ASN A 100 -2.55 -0.95 -10.71
C ASN A 100 -2.78 -1.65 -9.36
N MET A 101 -2.58 -2.95 -9.31
CA MET A 101 -2.58 -3.73 -8.07
C MET A 101 -1.23 -4.41 -7.89
N VAL A 102 -0.68 -4.32 -6.68
CA VAL A 102 0.57 -5.00 -6.32
C VAL A 102 0.33 -5.90 -5.12
N THR A 103 1.02 -7.02 -5.10
CA THR A 103 0.91 -8.00 -4.01
C THR A 103 2.17 -8.01 -3.17
N GLY A 104 2.04 -8.46 -1.92
CA GLY A 104 3.17 -8.60 -1.02
C GLY A 104 3.74 -7.28 -0.52
N ALA A 105 2.91 -6.26 -0.38
CA ALA A 105 3.34 -4.98 0.20
C ALA A 105 3.73 -5.17 1.66
N ASN A 106 4.92 -4.75 2.02
CA ASN A 106 5.47 -4.90 3.36
C ASN A 106 5.85 -3.59 4.03
N GLU A 107 5.77 -2.49 3.32
CA GLU A 107 6.07 -1.17 3.89
C GLU A 107 5.32 -0.08 3.13
N PHE A 108 4.73 0.83 3.89
CA PHE A 108 4.08 2.03 3.36
C PHE A 108 4.79 3.25 3.95
N LEU A 109 5.18 4.20 3.11
CA LEU A 109 5.84 5.41 3.54
C LEU A 109 5.05 6.63 3.07
N SER A 110 4.73 7.51 4.02
CA SER A 110 4.14 8.81 3.69
C SER A 110 5.14 9.66 2.91
N VAL A 111 4.69 10.29 1.86
CA VAL A 111 5.53 11.13 1.01
C VAL A 111 5.25 12.59 1.31
N SER A 112 6.29 13.37 1.62
CA SER A 112 6.15 14.81 1.86
C SER A 112 5.76 15.54 0.57
N ASP A 113 5.18 16.73 0.70
CA ASP A 113 4.85 17.56 -0.47
C ASP A 113 6.09 17.91 -1.28
N LYS A 114 7.19 18.16 -0.60
CA LYS A 114 8.49 18.41 -1.23
C LYS A 114 8.93 17.21 -2.07
N ALA A 115 8.87 16.01 -1.48
CA ALA A 115 9.27 14.78 -2.17
C ALA A 115 8.35 14.48 -3.35
N LYS A 116 7.05 14.66 -3.19
CA LYS A 116 6.07 14.46 -4.25
C LYS A 116 6.37 15.31 -5.48
N LYS A 117 6.72 16.57 -5.28
CA LYS A 117 7.07 17.47 -6.38
C LYS A 117 8.28 16.97 -7.17
N THR A 118 9.30 16.47 -6.49
CA THR A 118 10.50 15.94 -7.16
C THR A 118 10.20 14.69 -7.96
N ILE A 119 9.37 13.81 -7.40
CA ILE A 119 8.98 12.56 -8.07
C ILE A 119 8.12 12.83 -9.29
N GLU A 120 7.14 13.74 -9.17
CA GLU A 120 6.28 14.12 -10.29
C GLU A 120 7.05 14.82 -11.41
N ALA A 121 8.13 15.50 -11.06
CA ALA A 121 8.99 16.17 -12.05
C ALA A 121 9.91 15.21 -12.79
N CYS A 122 10.07 13.97 -12.33
CA CYS A 122 10.87 12.97 -13.03
C CYS A 122 10.20 12.56 -14.34
N ASN A 123 10.99 12.58 -15.42
CA ASN A 123 10.53 12.09 -16.70
C ASN A 123 10.28 10.57 -16.62
N GLU A 124 9.27 10.14 -17.34
CA GLU A 124 8.97 8.72 -17.48
C GLU A 124 10.12 8.00 -18.18
N LYS A 125 10.57 6.92 -17.56
CA LYS A 125 11.68 6.14 -18.07
C LYS A 125 11.46 4.64 -17.93
#